data_42c98ab7df09e7b4bcfa6a59581c4985
#
_entry.id   42c98ab7df09e7b4bcfa6a59581c4985
#
_cell.length_a   1.000
_cell.length_b   1.000
_cell.length_c   1.000
_cell.angle_alpha   90.00
_cell.angle_beta   90.00
_cell.angle_gamma   90.00
#
_symmetry.space_group_name_H-M   'P 1'
#
loop_
_entity.id
_entity.type
_entity.pdbx_description
1 polymer ?
#
loop_
_entity_poly.entity_id
_entity_poly.type
_entity_poly.pdbx_seq_one_letter_code
_entity_poly.pdbx_strand_id
1 'polypeptide(L)' 'MKELVEVIAKSLVDHPEAVEVIETIKEDAIYIELKVAQDDMGKVIGKQGKIAKSIRTVVKAAASKGDKKVIVDIK' A
#
# COMPACT_ATOMS: atom_id res chain seq x y z
N MET A 1 4.95 -6.04 -6.58
CA MET A 1 4.08 -5.01 -6.01
C MET A 1 4.17 -4.93 -4.49
N LYS A 2 4.23 -6.07 -3.84
CA LYS A 2 4.34 -6.12 -2.39
C LYS A 2 5.54 -5.35 -1.86
N GLU A 3 6.70 -5.55 -2.44
CA GLU A 3 7.92 -4.88 -2.00
C GLU A 3 7.85 -3.37 -2.17
N LEU A 4 7.20 -2.91 -3.23
CA LEU A 4 7.03 -1.48 -3.47
C LEU A 4 6.21 -0.83 -2.35
N VAL A 5 5.08 -1.43 -2.01
CA VAL A 5 4.21 -0.94 -0.95
C VAL A 5 4.94 -0.97 0.39
N GLU A 6 5.67 -2.06 0.64
CA GLU A 6 6.42 -2.22 1.87
C GLU A 6 7.49 -1.12 2.03
N VAL A 7 8.26 -0.86 0.99
CA VAL A 7 9.30 0.18 1.02
C VAL A 7 8.67 1.56 1.28
N ILE A 8 7.59 1.87 0.59
CA ILE A 8 6.90 3.15 0.77
C ILE A 8 6.40 3.29 2.21
N ALA A 9 5.71 2.27 2.71
CA ALA A 9 5.15 2.32 4.06
C ALA A 9 6.25 2.45 5.12
N LYS A 10 7.31 1.66 5.01
CA LYS A 10 8.41 1.69 5.97
C LYS A 10 9.13 3.03 6.00
N SER A 11 9.13 3.75 4.88
CA SER A 11 9.77 5.06 4.82
C SER A 11 8.94 6.16 5.49
N LEU A 12 7.65 5.92 5.70
CA LEU A 12 6.73 6.92 6.25
C LEU A 12 6.47 6.75 7.75
N VAL A 13 6.63 5.55 8.28
CA VAL A 13 6.19 5.24 9.64
C VAL A 13 7.33 5.30 10.65
N ASP A 14 6.96 5.44 11.93
CA ASP A 14 7.91 5.39 13.04
C ASP A 14 8.21 3.95 13.48
N HIS A 15 7.30 3.03 13.16
CA HIS A 15 7.42 1.62 13.57
C HIS A 15 7.47 0.71 12.33
N PRO A 16 8.58 0.77 11.57
CA PRO A 16 8.68 -0.04 10.35
C PRO A 16 8.62 -1.54 10.62
N GLU A 17 8.99 -1.98 11.81
CA GLU A 17 8.90 -3.39 12.19
C GLU A 17 7.46 -3.89 12.29
N ALA A 18 6.49 -2.98 12.42
CA ALA A 18 5.08 -3.32 12.48
C ALA A 18 4.41 -3.33 11.11
N VAL A 19 5.12 -2.91 10.07
CA VAL A 19 4.57 -2.90 8.71
C VAL A 19 4.42 -4.33 8.21
N GLU A 20 3.21 -4.65 7.73
CA GLU A 20 2.91 -5.95 7.17
C GLU A 20 2.16 -5.74 5.86
N VAL A 21 2.60 -6.40 4.80
CA VAL A 21 1.96 -6.31 3.50
C VAL A 21 1.56 -7.71 3.07
N ILE A 22 0.28 -7.87 2.76
CA ILE A 22 -0.27 -9.14 2.30
C ILE A 22 -0.73 -8.95 0.85
N GLU A 23 -0.19 -9.77 -0.04
CA GLU A 23 -0.55 -9.74 -1.45
C GLU A 23 -1.34 -11.00 -1.80
N THR A 24 -2.52 -10.79 -2.39
CA THR A 24 -3.35 -11.88 -2.87
C THR A 24 -3.60 -11.69 -4.36
N ILE A 25 -3.15 -12.65 -5.17
CA ILE A 25 -3.28 -12.59 -6.62
C ILE A 25 -4.49 -13.42 -7.03
N LYS A 26 -5.43 -12.77 -7.73
CA LYS A 26 -6.62 -13.43 -8.28
C LYS A 26 -6.62 -13.29 -9.80
N GLU A 27 -7.57 -13.92 -10.48
CA GLU A 27 -7.61 -13.92 -11.94
C GLU A 27 -7.68 -12.51 -12.54
N ASP A 28 -8.47 -11.64 -11.94
CA ASP A 28 -8.76 -10.32 -12.48
C ASP A 28 -8.12 -9.19 -11.69
N ALA A 29 -7.56 -9.46 -10.53
CA ALA A 29 -7.04 -8.42 -9.66
C ALA A 29 -5.95 -8.92 -8.71
N ILE A 30 -5.13 -7.98 -8.29
CA ILE A 30 -4.15 -8.20 -7.23
C ILE A 30 -4.61 -7.34 -6.05
N TYR A 31 -4.83 -7.99 -4.91
CA TYR A 31 -5.25 -7.30 -3.69
C TYR A 31 -4.05 -7.16 -2.78
N ILE A 32 -3.75 -5.93 -2.40
CA ILE A 32 -2.66 -5.63 -1.47
C ILE A 32 -3.24 -5.04 -0.21
N GLU A 33 -2.98 -5.67 0.91
CA GLU A 33 -3.43 -5.22 2.21
C GLU A 33 -2.22 -4.73 2.98
N LEU A 34 -2.24 -3.46 3.36
CA LEU A 34 -1.17 -2.83 4.13
C LEU A 34 -1.63 -2.65 5.57
N LYS A 35 -0.85 -3.18 6.49
CA LYS A 35 -1.07 -3.00 7.92
C LYS A 35 0.11 -2.26 8.53
N VAL A 36 -0.18 -1.31 9.39
CA VAL A 36 0.85 -0.55 10.11
C VAL A 36 0.44 -0.45 11.58
N ALA A 37 1.36 0.00 12.43
CA ALA A 37 1.02 0.27 13.82
C ALA A 37 -0.10 1.32 13.88
N GLN A 38 -0.98 1.18 14.84
CA GLN A 38 -2.12 2.09 14.98
C GLN A 38 -1.67 3.55 15.07
N ASP A 39 -0.57 3.81 15.76
CA ASP A 39 -0.01 5.15 15.88
C ASP A 39 0.48 5.72 14.55
N ASP A 40 0.75 4.86 13.58
CA ASP A 40 1.28 5.25 12.29
C ASP A 40 0.22 5.37 11.20
N MET A 41 -1.03 5.01 11.49
CA MET A 41 -2.11 5.06 10.50
C MET A 41 -2.23 6.42 9.82
N GLY A 42 -2.16 7.49 10.60
CA GLY A 42 -2.24 8.84 10.05
C GLY A 42 -1.11 9.16 9.09
N LYS A 43 0.04 8.52 9.24
CA LYS A 43 1.21 8.76 8.39
C LYS A 43 1.11 8.12 7.03
N VAL A 44 0.35 7.02 6.92
CA VAL A 44 0.16 6.34 5.63
C VAL A 44 -1.14 6.78 4.96
N ILE A 45 -2.06 7.38 5.70
CA ILE A 45 -3.30 7.92 5.14
C ILE A 45 -3.08 9.37 4.73
N GLY A 46 -2.51 10.16 5.63
CA GLY A 46 -2.26 11.56 5.39
C GLY A 46 -3.50 12.42 5.53
N LYS A 47 -3.29 13.72 5.45
CA LYS A 47 -4.38 14.69 5.58
C LYS A 47 -5.35 14.52 4.41
N GLN A 48 -6.62 14.31 4.73
CA GLN A 48 -7.67 14.08 3.73
C GLN A 48 -7.39 12.89 2.81
N GLY A 49 -6.61 11.91 3.29
CA GLY A 49 -6.29 10.72 2.52
C GLY A 49 -5.30 10.91 1.40
N LYS A 50 -4.58 12.03 1.36
CA LYS A 50 -3.66 12.35 0.25
C LYS A 50 -2.51 11.36 0.12
N ILE A 51 -1.95 10.89 1.24
CA ILE A 51 -0.83 9.95 1.19
C ILE A 51 -1.32 8.59 0.68
N ALA A 52 -2.45 8.12 1.20
CA ALA A 52 -3.04 6.87 0.75
C ALA A 52 -3.36 6.92 -0.74
N LYS A 53 -3.90 8.04 -1.21
CA LYS A 53 -4.19 8.25 -2.63
C LYS A 53 -2.92 8.19 -3.46
N SER A 54 -1.84 8.81 -2.98
CA SER A 54 -0.55 8.81 -3.66
C SER A 54 0.04 7.40 -3.75
N ILE A 55 -0.05 6.62 -2.68
CA ILE A 55 0.41 5.23 -2.66
C ILE A 55 -0.36 4.43 -3.72
N ARG A 56 -1.68 4.57 -3.76
CA ARG A 56 -2.49 3.88 -4.76
C ARG A 56 -2.11 4.28 -6.18
N THR A 57 -1.84 5.55 -6.40
CA THR A 57 -1.45 6.05 -7.72
C THR A 57 -0.12 5.47 -8.17
N VAL A 58 0.88 5.46 -7.27
CA VAL A 58 2.19 4.89 -7.57
C VAL A 58 2.08 3.40 -7.89
N VAL A 59 1.32 2.67 -7.09
CA VAL A 59 1.13 1.23 -7.28
C VAL A 59 0.44 0.95 -8.61
N LYS A 60 -0.60 1.72 -8.94
CA LYS A 60 -1.31 1.56 -10.23
C LYS A 60 -0.38 1.85 -11.40
N ALA A 61 0.46 2.87 -11.29
CA ALA A 61 1.40 3.20 -12.34
C ALA A 61 2.41 2.07 -12.55
N ALA A 62 2.91 1.48 -11.45
CA ALA A 62 3.84 0.37 -11.53
C ALA A 62 3.18 -0.89 -12.12
N ALA A 63 1.88 -1.04 -11.93
CA ALA A 63 1.12 -2.18 -12.42
C ALA A 63 0.54 -1.98 -13.83
N SER A 64 0.74 -0.81 -14.44
CA SER A 64 0.11 -0.46 -15.71
C SER A 64 0.45 -1.38 -16.88
N LYS A 65 1.53 -2.14 -16.77
CA LYS A 65 1.96 -3.09 -17.80
C LYS A 65 1.28 -4.45 -17.68
N GLY A 66 0.54 -4.67 -16.60
CA GLY A 66 -0.17 -5.92 -16.37
C GLY A 66 -1.62 -5.81 -16.76
N ASP A 67 -2.26 -6.96 -16.92
CA ASP A 67 -3.67 -7.03 -17.28
C ASP A 67 -4.59 -6.94 -16.06
N LYS A 68 -4.03 -7.04 -14.87
CA LYS A 68 -4.81 -7.10 -13.64
C LYS A 68 -4.93 -5.74 -12.97
N LYS A 69 -6.09 -5.49 -12.39
CA LYS A 69 -6.27 -4.34 -11.50
C LYS A 69 -5.49 -4.57 -10.23
N VAL A 70 -5.00 -3.48 -9.63
CA VAL A 70 -4.36 -3.55 -8.31
C VAL A 70 -5.20 -2.74 -7.34
N ILE A 71 -5.60 -3.38 -6.27
CA ILE A 71 -6.43 -2.76 -5.23
C ILE A 71 -5.61 -2.75 -3.95
N VAL A 72 -5.39 -1.56 -3.41
CA VAL A 72 -4.63 -1.37 -2.18
C VAL A 72 -5.59 -0.98 -1.06
N ASP A 73 -5.54 -1.73 0.01
CA ASP A 73 -6.36 -1.49 1.20
C ASP A 73 -5.43 -1.24 2.38
N ILE A 74 -5.67 -0.16 3.12
CA ILE A 74 -4.86 0.22 4.28
C ILE A 74 -5.69 -0.02 5.54
N LYS A 75 -5.17 -0.83 6.43
CA LYS A 75 -5.87 -1.19 7.68
C LYS A 75 -5.10 -0.84 8.93
#